data_45a5ed25e9a4657479d63a84fd9bbd59
#
_entry.id   45a5ed25e9a4657479d63a84fd9bbd59
#
_cell.length_a   1.000
_cell.length_b   1.000
_cell.length_c   1.000
_cell.angle_alpha   90.00
_cell.angle_beta   90.00
_cell.angle_gamma   90.00
#
_symmetry.space_group_name_H-M   'P 1'
#
loop_
_entity.id
_entity.type
_entity.pdbx_description
1 polymer ?
#
loop_
_entity_poly.entity_id
_entity_poly.type
_entity_poly.pdbx_seq_one_letter_code
_entity_poly.pdbx_strand_id
1 'polypeptide(L)'
;MSKKDEKKEIKIVDGVQRIDITKVVPYENNARINDHVVEALANSIERFGFNEPIVLAPDNVIVCGHTRVKAALRLGMTEVPYVYTKNLTQEEIDAYRLADNKIAEQALWDYEKLNKEIAKIGDKIAMTDFGFKPEDFVPAQIDDPEASVDPDDEDKEPSGSDDQYSIIVMCDDKNDAQKKFDAIRGLGYNCSLSVR
;
A
#
# COMPACT_ATOMS: atom_id res chain seq x y z
N MET A 1 -18.63 41.00 9.89
CA MET A 1 -17.62 40.63 10.91
C MET A 1 -16.93 39.35 10.43
N SER A 2 -15.74 39.52 9.91
CA SER A 2 -14.92 38.41 9.36
C SER A 2 -14.41 37.53 10.53
N LYS A 3 -14.76 36.23 10.51
CA LYS A 3 -14.10 35.26 11.38
C LYS A 3 -12.64 35.18 10.95
N LYS A 4 -11.73 35.68 11.77
CA LYS A 4 -10.30 35.40 11.66
C LYS A 4 -10.14 33.89 11.76
N ASP A 5 -9.65 33.27 10.69
CA ASP A 5 -9.16 31.90 10.71
C ASP A 5 -7.96 31.85 11.66
N GLU A 6 -8.19 31.46 12.90
CA GLU A 6 -7.11 31.07 13.82
C GLU A 6 -6.44 29.83 13.22
N LYS A 7 -5.25 30.01 12.66
CA LYS A 7 -4.39 28.89 12.25
C LYS A 7 -4.14 28.02 13.49
N LYS A 8 -4.78 26.86 13.54
CA LYS A 8 -4.56 25.87 14.57
C LYS A 8 -3.06 25.47 14.53
N GLU A 9 -2.36 25.67 15.63
CA GLU A 9 -0.95 25.31 15.74
C GLU A 9 -0.81 23.78 15.61
N ILE A 10 0.00 23.34 14.62
CA ILE A 10 0.27 21.92 14.39
C ILE A 10 1.33 21.48 15.41
N LYS A 11 0.94 20.60 16.34
CA LYS A 11 1.85 20.05 17.34
C LYS A 11 2.79 19.03 16.71
N ILE A 12 4.10 19.24 16.87
CA ILE A 12 5.14 18.29 16.45
C ILE A 12 5.48 17.39 17.65
N VAL A 13 5.57 16.08 17.42
CA VAL A 13 5.95 15.10 18.45
C VAL A 13 7.48 15.10 18.60
N ASP A 14 7.97 15.23 19.82
CA ASP A 14 9.40 15.20 20.12
C ASP A 14 9.89 13.77 20.32
N GLY A 15 11.05 13.48 19.76
CA GLY A 15 11.97 12.40 20.11
C GLY A 15 11.39 10.98 20.07
N VAL A 16 12.00 10.13 19.24
CA VAL A 16 11.76 8.68 19.27
C VAL A 16 12.47 8.08 20.48
N GLN A 17 11.73 7.30 21.28
CA GLN A 17 12.23 6.55 22.43
C GLN A 17 12.16 5.05 22.16
N ARG A 18 12.68 4.22 23.05
CA ARG A 18 12.55 2.76 23.01
C ARG A 18 11.80 2.28 24.25
N ILE A 19 10.95 1.30 24.05
CA ILE A 19 10.18 0.64 25.10
C ILE A 19 10.33 -0.87 24.99
N ASP A 20 10.45 -1.52 26.15
CA ASP A 20 10.33 -2.97 26.23
C ASP A 20 8.98 -3.43 25.64
N ILE A 21 9.04 -4.34 24.68
CA ILE A 21 7.86 -4.77 23.93
C ILE A 21 6.80 -5.41 24.84
N THR A 22 7.19 -5.97 25.98
CA THR A 22 6.28 -6.55 26.99
C THR A 22 5.44 -5.52 27.71
N LYS A 23 5.82 -4.24 27.67
CA LYS A 23 5.08 -3.12 28.25
C LYS A 23 4.09 -2.49 27.27
N VAL A 24 4.15 -2.87 26.00
CA VAL A 24 3.24 -2.37 24.98
C VAL A 24 1.92 -3.12 25.05
N VAL A 25 0.83 -2.38 25.17
CA VAL A 25 -0.52 -2.93 25.33
C VAL A 25 -1.27 -2.85 23.99
N PRO A 26 -1.65 -3.98 23.39
CA PRO A 26 -2.51 -3.96 22.21
C PRO A 26 -3.88 -3.34 22.53
N TYR A 27 -4.42 -2.55 21.60
CA TYR A 27 -5.79 -2.06 21.73
C TYR A 27 -6.79 -3.19 21.43
N GLU A 28 -7.63 -3.54 22.39
CA GLU A 28 -8.53 -4.70 22.33
C GLU A 28 -9.52 -4.61 21.15
N ASN A 29 -10.07 -3.41 20.91
CA ASN A 29 -11.06 -3.17 19.86
C ASN A 29 -10.42 -2.74 18.52
N ASN A 30 -9.21 -3.23 18.20
CA ASN A 30 -8.59 -2.91 16.92
C ASN A 30 -9.40 -3.50 15.76
N ALA A 31 -10.05 -2.63 14.98
CA ALA A 31 -10.93 -3.03 13.88
C ALA A 31 -10.16 -3.60 12.66
N ARG A 32 -8.83 -3.41 12.59
CA ARG A 32 -8.04 -3.80 11.41
C ARG A 32 -7.50 -5.21 11.55
N ILE A 33 -7.86 -6.07 10.59
CA ILE A 33 -7.30 -7.42 10.45
C ILE A 33 -6.04 -7.32 9.60
N ASN A 34 -4.87 -7.55 10.20
CA ASN A 34 -3.58 -7.31 9.57
C ASN A 34 -2.60 -8.49 9.67
N ASP A 35 -3.06 -9.68 10.08
CA ASP A 35 -2.18 -10.82 10.28
C ASP A 35 -1.50 -11.30 8.99
N HIS A 36 -2.17 -11.16 7.86
CA HIS A 36 -1.67 -11.55 6.54
C HIS A 36 -0.49 -10.70 6.03
N VAL A 37 -0.29 -9.50 6.58
CA VAL A 37 0.82 -8.60 6.18
C VAL A 37 1.98 -8.57 7.18
N VAL A 38 1.87 -9.31 8.29
CA VAL A 38 2.91 -9.34 9.35
C VAL A 38 4.24 -9.83 8.82
N GLU A 39 4.24 -10.88 7.97
CA GLU A 39 5.46 -11.45 7.41
C GLU A 39 6.18 -10.45 6.51
N ALA A 40 5.46 -9.83 5.57
CA ALA A 40 6.03 -8.83 4.67
C ALA A 40 6.63 -7.65 5.45
N LEU A 41 5.96 -7.23 6.53
CA LEU A 41 6.48 -6.16 7.38
C LEU A 41 7.69 -6.62 8.22
N ALA A 42 7.72 -7.87 8.69
CA ALA A 42 8.88 -8.43 9.36
C ALA A 42 10.09 -8.46 8.43
N ASN A 43 9.95 -8.94 7.20
CA ASN A 43 11.00 -8.91 6.18
C ASN A 43 11.51 -7.48 5.94
N SER A 44 10.61 -6.52 5.88
CA SER A 44 10.96 -5.10 5.71
C SER A 44 11.76 -4.57 6.90
N ILE A 45 11.35 -4.88 8.14
CA ILE A 45 12.06 -4.47 9.35
C ILE A 45 13.43 -5.13 9.45
N GLU A 46 13.53 -6.42 9.14
CA GLU A 46 14.79 -7.16 9.15
C GLU A 46 15.79 -6.58 8.14
N ARG A 47 15.32 -6.26 6.94
CA ARG A 47 16.17 -5.78 5.86
C ARG A 47 16.55 -4.31 5.98
N PHE A 48 15.59 -3.45 6.31
CA PHE A 48 15.78 -2.00 6.26
C PHE A 48 15.87 -1.35 7.65
N GLY A 49 15.57 -2.10 8.70
CA GLY A 49 15.48 -1.60 10.07
C GLY A 49 14.08 -1.11 10.45
N PHE A 50 13.88 -0.93 11.75
CA PHE A 50 12.61 -0.41 12.29
C PHE A 50 12.62 1.13 12.23
N ASN A 51 12.30 1.69 11.07
CA ASN A 51 12.43 3.11 10.76
C ASN A 51 11.21 3.96 11.12
N GLU A 52 10.04 3.35 11.27
CA GLU A 52 8.79 4.03 11.62
C GLU A 52 8.35 3.69 13.05
N PRO A 53 8.45 4.60 14.03
CA PRO A 53 8.06 4.30 15.40
C PRO A 53 6.58 4.00 15.53
N ILE A 54 6.21 3.19 16.53
CA ILE A 54 4.81 3.02 16.92
C ILE A 54 4.33 4.24 17.70
N VAL A 55 3.03 4.49 17.67
CA VAL A 55 2.40 5.56 18.46
C VAL A 55 1.66 4.93 19.63
N LEU A 56 1.98 5.37 20.84
CA LEU A 56 1.36 4.92 22.09
C LEU A 56 0.55 6.05 22.74
N ALA A 57 -0.53 5.67 23.39
CA ALA A 57 -1.20 6.50 24.39
C ALA A 57 -0.38 6.49 25.71
N PRO A 58 -0.61 7.43 26.65
CA PRO A 58 0.15 7.53 27.91
C PRO A 58 0.13 6.26 28.77
N ASP A 59 -0.85 5.39 28.61
CA ASP A 59 -1.01 4.10 29.28
C ASP A 59 -0.33 2.93 28.53
N ASN A 60 0.51 3.23 27.52
CA ASN A 60 1.18 2.29 26.62
C ASN A 60 0.24 1.50 25.68
N VAL A 61 -1.03 1.86 25.58
CA VAL A 61 -1.93 1.26 24.60
C VAL A 61 -1.59 1.75 23.20
N ILE A 62 -1.55 0.83 22.24
CA ILE A 62 -1.19 1.15 20.85
C ILE A 62 -2.28 2.04 20.24
N VAL A 63 -1.84 3.18 19.70
CA VAL A 63 -2.66 4.06 18.86
C VAL A 63 -2.45 3.68 17.40
N CYS A 64 -1.19 3.68 16.91
CA CYS A 64 -0.84 3.26 15.56
C CYS A 64 0.34 2.28 15.58
N GLY A 65 0.34 1.28 14.69
CA GLY A 65 1.46 0.36 14.52
C GLY A 65 1.28 -1.04 15.10
N HIS A 66 0.05 -1.53 15.29
CA HIS A 66 -0.22 -2.91 15.74
C HIS A 66 0.53 -3.96 14.91
N THR A 67 0.57 -3.81 13.58
CA THR A 67 1.29 -4.71 12.68
C THR A 67 2.80 -4.67 12.95
N ARG A 68 3.36 -3.48 13.23
CA ARG A 68 4.79 -3.31 13.54
C ARG A 68 5.16 -4.05 14.83
N VAL A 69 4.29 -4.01 15.85
CA VAL A 69 4.51 -4.76 17.10
C VAL A 69 4.46 -6.27 16.84
N LYS A 70 3.48 -6.76 16.06
CA LYS A 70 3.41 -8.18 15.68
C LYS A 70 4.66 -8.62 14.91
N ALA A 71 5.13 -7.81 13.97
CA ALA A 71 6.33 -8.08 13.20
C ALA A 71 7.59 -8.11 14.08
N ALA A 72 7.71 -7.16 15.02
CA ALA A 72 8.80 -7.13 15.99
C ALA A 72 8.83 -8.38 16.89
N LEU A 73 7.67 -8.81 17.38
CA LEU A 73 7.54 -10.06 18.16
C LEU A 73 7.96 -11.28 17.33
N ARG A 74 7.57 -11.34 16.06
CA ARG A 74 7.96 -12.42 15.15
C ARG A 74 9.48 -12.46 14.93
N LEU A 75 10.14 -11.30 14.90
CA LEU A 75 11.60 -11.19 14.80
C LEU A 75 12.33 -11.40 16.14
N GLY A 76 11.60 -11.66 17.24
CA GLY A 76 12.21 -11.83 18.56
C GLY A 76 12.80 -10.55 19.15
N MET A 77 12.34 -9.37 18.70
CA MET A 77 12.79 -8.09 19.27
C MET A 77 12.27 -7.93 20.70
N THR A 78 13.13 -7.40 21.57
CA THR A 78 12.79 -7.13 22.98
C THR A 78 12.35 -5.68 23.20
N GLU A 79 12.70 -4.78 22.29
CA GLU A 79 12.37 -3.37 22.36
C GLU A 79 11.85 -2.86 21.01
N VAL A 80 10.99 -1.86 21.03
CA VAL A 80 10.50 -1.19 19.83
C VAL A 80 10.60 0.33 19.96
N PRO A 81 10.86 1.06 18.85
CA PRO A 81 10.85 2.51 18.88
C PRO A 81 9.42 3.02 18.95
N TYR A 82 9.18 4.05 19.76
CA TYR A 82 7.88 4.62 19.94
C TYR A 82 7.90 6.13 20.16
N VAL A 83 6.71 6.73 20.00
CA VAL A 83 6.38 8.09 20.42
C VAL A 83 5.05 8.07 21.18
N TYR A 84 4.88 8.97 22.17
CA TYR A 84 3.59 9.13 22.83
C TYR A 84 2.72 10.17 22.10
N THR A 85 1.40 9.93 22.10
CA THR A 85 0.45 11.00 21.83
C THR A 85 0.55 12.05 22.93
N LYS A 86 0.52 13.34 22.55
CA LYS A 86 0.57 14.45 23.53
C LYS A 86 -0.74 15.22 23.51
N ASN A 87 -1.32 15.39 24.70
CA ASN A 87 -2.48 16.26 24.93
C ASN A 87 -3.68 15.95 24.02
N LEU A 88 -3.97 14.68 23.80
CA LEU A 88 -5.19 14.20 23.14
C LEU A 88 -6.16 13.67 24.20
N THR A 89 -7.45 13.93 24.00
CA THR A 89 -8.50 13.25 24.77
C THR A 89 -8.66 11.81 24.31
N GLN A 90 -9.39 10.98 25.05
CA GLN A 90 -9.64 9.60 24.67
C GLN A 90 -10.38 9.51 23.32
N GLU A 91 -11.35 10.38 23.08
CA GLU A 91 -12.11 10.43 21.83
C GLU A 91 -11.21 10.82 20.66
N GLU A 92 -10.26 11.74 20.87
CA GLU A 92 -9.28 12.12 19.83
C GLU A 92 -8.32 10.97 19.53
N ILE A 93 -7.90 10.19 20.53
CA ILE A 93 -7.07 9.00 20.35
C ILE A 93 -7.82 7.94 19.53
N ASP A 94 -9.11 7.70 19.86
CA ASP A 94 -9.94 6.73 19.16
C ASP A 94 -10.19 7.15 17.70
N ALA A 95 -10.48 8.44 17.49
CA ALA A 95 -10.61 9.00 16.14
C ALA A 95 -9.31 8.89 15.35
N TYR A 96 -8.14 9.14 15.98
CA TYR A 96 -6.85 9.05 15.32
C TYR A 96 -6.54 7.62 14.87
N ARG A 97 -6.83 6.59 15.69
CA ARG A 97 -6.68 5.18 15.26
C ARG A 97 -7.42 4.87 13.96
N LEU A 98 -8.66 5.35 13.85
CA LEU A 98 -9.48 5.12 12.67
C LEU A 98 -8.98 5.93 11.46
N ALA A 99 -8.66 7.21 11.69
CA ALA A 99 -8.21 8.12 10.63
C ALA A 99 -6.89 7.66 9.98
N ASP A 100 -5.89 7.26 10.78
CA ASP A 100 -4.59 6.75 10.31
C ASP A 100 -4.78 5.58 9.34
N ASN A 101 -5.58 4.60 9.74
CA ASN A 101 -5.88 3.45 8.90
C ASN A 101 -6.65 3.84 7.63
N LYS A 102 -7.67 4.71 7.75
CA LYS A 102 -8.52 5.07 6.61
C LYS A 102 -7.81 5.90 5.57
N ILE A 103 -6.93 6.81 5.99
CA ILE A 103 -6.13 7.63 5.08
C ILE A 103 -5.15 6.75 4.28
N ALA A 104 -4.51 5.78 4.95
CA ALA A 104 -3.61 4.84 4.28
C ALA A 104 -4.30 4.01 3.18
N GLU A 105 -5.59 3.65 3.39
CA GLU A 105 -6.38 2.90 2.40
C GLU A 105 -6.76 3.72 1.16
N GLN A 106 -6.77 5.04 1.26
CA GLN A 106 -7.15 5.93 0.15
C GLN A 106 -5.99 6.22 -0.80
N ALA A 107 -4.75 5.91 -0.41
CA ALA A 107 -3.59 6.10 -1.27
C ALA A 107 -3.59 5.11 -2.43
N LEU A 108 -3.36 5.61 -3.63
CA LEU A 108 -3.30 4.81 -4.85
C LEU A 108 -1.87 4.84 -5.42
N TRP A 109 -1.50 3.77 -6.10
CA TRP A 109 -0.24 3.71 -6.84
C TRP A 109 -0.37 4.38 -8.20
N ASP A 110 0.62 5.18 -8.56
CA ASP A 110 0.92 5.54 -9.94
C ASP A 110 1.72 4.36 -10.53
N TYR A 111 1.05 3.48 -11.22
CA TYR A 111 1.66 2.22 -11.70
C TYR A 111 2.78 2.45 -12.71
N GLU A 112 2.74 3.51 -13.50
CA GLU A 112 3.85 3.83 -14.42
C GLU A 112 5.14 4.14 -13.65
N LYS A 113 5.03 4.98 -12.61
CA LYS A 113 6.17 5.30 -11.75
C LYS A 113 6.61 4.10 -10.91
N LEU A 114 5.65 3.34 -10.37
CA LEU A 114 5.94 2.14 -9.58
C LEU A 114 6.78 1.15 -10.40
N ASN A 115 6.38 0.86 -11.62
CA ASN A 115 7.10 -0.06 -12.50
C ASN A 115 8.52 0.43 -12.81
N LYS A 116 8.69 1.75 -13.06
CA LYS A 116 10.03 2.34 -13.27
C LYS A 116 10.92 2.18 -12.05
N GLU A 117 10.39 2.39 -10.85
CA GLU A 117 11.16 2.22 -9.61
C GLU A 117 11.51 0.74 -9.35
N ILE A 118 10.55 -0.18 -9.57
CA ILE A 118 10.80 -1.62 -9.44
C ILE A 118 11.86 -2.08 -10.45
N ALA A 119 11.80 -1.63 -11.69
CA ALA A 119 12.80 -1.96 -12.71
C ALA A 119 14.21 -1.50 -12.33
N LYS A 120 14.37 -0.35 -11.67
CA LYS A 120 15.67 0.11 -11.14
C LYS A 120 16.20 -0.78 -10.03
N ILE A 121 15.33 -1.33 -9.20
CA ILE A 121 15.70 -2.27 -8.13
C ILE A 121 16.17 -3.58 -8.75
N GLY A 122 15.49 -4.04 -9.81
CA GLY A 122 15.78 -5.28 -10.52
C GLY A 122 15.76 -6.48 -9.57
N ASP A 123 16.53 -7.51 -9.93
CA ASP A 123 16.62 -8.77 -9.15
C ASP A 123 17.44 -8.66 -7.86
N LYS A 124 17.95 -7.47 -7.52
CA LYS A 124 18.80 -7.27 -6.33
C LYS A 124 18.01 -7.43 -5.04
N ILE A 125 16.70 -7.18 -5.09
CA ILE A 125 15.79 -7.26 -3.95
C ILE A 125 14.50 -7.91 -4.44
N ALA A 126 14.13 -9.04 -3.82
CA ALA A 126 12.86 -9.71 -4.10
C ALA A 126 11.70 -8.88 -3.53
N MET A 127 11.04 -8.08 -4.36
CA MET A 127 9.93 -7.21 -3.94
C MET A 127 8.73 -8.01 -3.45
N THR A 128 8.62 -9.29 -3.83
CA THR A 128 7.62 -10.23 -3.32
C THR A 128 7.70 -10.44 -1.81
N ASP A 129 8.90 -10.33 -1.21
CA ASP A 129 9.11 -10.44 0.23
C ASP A 129 8.39 -9.33 1.01
N PHE A 130 8.05 -8.23 0.34
CA PHE A 130 7.37 -7.06 0.91
C PHE A 130 5.90 -6.96 0.50
N GLY A 131 5.34 -8.06 -0.05
CA GLY A 131 3.92 -8.17 -0.38
C GLY A 131 3.54 -7.72 -1.78
N PHE A 132 4.50 -7.33 -2.62
CA PHE A 132 4.25 -7.14 -4.04
C PHE A 132 4.02 -8.49 -4.71
N LYS A 133 3.05 -8.58 -5.61
CA LYS A 133 2.74 -9.79 -6.35
C LYS A 133 3.22 -9.64 -7.80
N PRO A 134 3.49 -10.76 -8.51
CA PRO A 134 3.87 -10.71 -9.92
C PRO A 134 2.88 -9.92 -10.80
N GLU A 135 1.59 -9.98 -10.49
CA GLU A 135 0.54 -9.23 -11.18
C GLU A 135 0.60 -7.72 -10.92
N ASP A 136 1.30 -7.27 -9.89
CA ASP A 136 1.53 -5.84 -9.63
C ASP A 136 2.65 -5.28 -10.54
N PHE A 137 3.43 -6.18 -11.16
CA PHE A 137 4.49 -5.84 -12.10
C PHE A 137 3.94 -5.94 -13.53
N VAL A 138 3.17 -4.95 -13.95
CA VAL A 138 2.81 -4.86 -15.36
C VAL A 138 4.07 -4.47 -16.12
N PRO A 139 4.58 -5.28 -17.06
CA PRO A 139 5.68 -4.86 -17.90
C PRO A 139 5.29 -3.52 -18.53
N ALA A 140 6.12 -2.49 -18.34
CA ALA A 140 5.96 -1.29 -19.14
C ALA A 140 6.07 -1.76 -20.59
N GLN A 141 4.97 -1.70 -21.35
CA GLN A 141 5.08 -1.74 -22.79
C GLN A 141 5.92 -0.52 -23.13
N ILE A 142 7.18 -0.77 -23.44
CA ILE A 142 8.04 0.22 -24.06
C ILE A 142 7.45 0.33 -25.47
N ASP A 143 6.49 1.26 -25.64
CA ASP A 143 6.24 1.85 -26.92
C ASP A 143 7.53 2.62 -27.23
N ASP A 144 8.51 1.92 -27.81
CA ASP A 144 9.66 2.53 -28.44
C ASP A 144 9.16 3.07 -29.80
N PRO A 145 8.85 4.38 -29.93
CA PRO A 145 8.42 4.93 -31.21
C PRO A 145 9.57 5.02 -32.22
N GLU A 146 10.77 4.55 -31.87
CA GLU A 146 11.95 4.52 -32.71
C GLU A 146 12.52 3.10 -32.95
N ALA A 147 11.74 2.04 -32.74
CA ALA A 147 12.10 0.76 -33.35
C ALA A 147 12.03 0.96 -34.85
N SER A 148 13.18 1.26 -35.44
CA SER A 148 13.43 1.47 -36.86
C SER A 148 12.66 0.45 -37.68
N VAL A 149 11.66 0.92 -38.41
CA VAL A 149 11.08 0.17 -39.52
C VAL A 149 12.20 0.02 -40.55
N ASP A 150 12.74 -1.20 -40.68
CA ASP A 150 13.65 -1.55 -41.74
C ASP A 150 12.83 -1.54 -43.06
N PRO A 151 13.13 -0.66 -44.05
CA PRO A 151 12.26 -0.47 -45.21
C PRO A 151 12.25 -1.65 -46.20
N ASP A 152 12.91 -2.76 -45.89
CA ASP A 152 13.06 -3.90 -46.80
C ASP A 152 12.28 -5.18 -46.37
N ASP A 153 11.39 -5.12 -45.39
CA ASP A 153 10.60 -6.31 -44.94
C ASP A 153 9.10 -6.22 -45.35
N GLU A 154 8.84 -5.90 -46.63
CA GLU A 154 7.54 -6.07 -47.26
C GLU A 154 7.37 -7.53 -47.72
N ASP A 155 7.04 -8.47 -46.85
CA ASP A 155 6.37 -9.76 -47.19
C ASP A 155 6.50 -10.80 -46.07
N LYS A 156 6.10 -10.43 -44.81
CA LYS A 156 5.78 -11.45 -43.78
C LYS A 156 4.41 -11.21 -43.23
N GLU A 157 3.48 -12.14 -43.55
CA GLU A 157 2.23 -12.26 -42.80
C GLU A 157 2.55 -12.41 -41.31
N PRO A 158 1.81 -11.71 -40.38
CA PRO A 158 2.03 -11.84 -38.97
C PRO A 158 1.72 -13.27 -38.53
N SER A 159 2.76 -14.03 -38.18
CA SER A 159 2.61 -15.29 -37.46
C SER A 159 1.95 -14.96 -36.12
N GLY A 160 0.74 -15.50 -35.88
CA GLY A 160 -0.04 -15.21 -34.70
C GLY A 160 0.75 -15.50 -33.43
N SER A 161 1.16 -14.45 -32.74
CA SER A 161 1.56 -14.56 -31.34
C SER A 161 0.29 -14.71 -30.52
N ASP A 162 0.20 -15.73 -29.69
CA ASP A 162 -0.86 -15.92 -28.69
C ASP A 162 -0.77 -14.87 -27.57
N ASP A 163 -0.49 -13.62 -27.90
CA ASP A 163 -0.37 -12.54 -26.93
C ASP A 163 -1.79 -12.22 -26.36
N GLN A 164 -1.97 -12.55 -25.10
CA GLN A 164 -3.20 -12.33 -24.40
C GLN A 164 -3.15 -10.98 -23.66
N TYR A 165 -3.87 -10.00 -24.17
CA TYR A 165 -4.01 -8.68 -23.53
C TYR A 165 -5.24 -8.66 -22.63
N SER A 166 -5.12 -8.10 -21.43
CA SER A 166 -6.24 -7.89 -20.52
C SER A 166 -6.39 -6.42 -20.14
N ILE A 167 -7.61 -5.94 -20.13
CA ILE A 167 -7.95 -4.59 -19.66
C ILE A 167 -8.65 -4.74 -18.31
N ILE A 168 -8.12 -4.09 -17.27
CA ILE A 168 -8.76 -4.05 -15.94
C ILE A 168 -9.55 -2.76 -15.82
N VAL A 169 -10.86 -2.89 -15.61
CA VAL A 169 -11.76 -1.75 -15.42
C VAL A 169 -12.13 -1.66 -13.94
N MET A 170 -11.75 -0.55 -13.30
CA MET A 170 -12.15 -0.26 -11.92
C MET A 170 -13.63 0.11 -11.85
N CYS A 171 -14.33 -0.45 -10.86
CA CYS A 171 -15.77 -0.25 -10.68
C CYS A 171 -16.04 0.10 -9.20
N ASP A 172 -17.00 1.02 -8.98
CA ASP A 172 -17.34 1.50 -7.65
C ASP A 172 -18.19 0.50 -6.85
N ASP A 173 -19.05 -0.22 -7.56
CA ASP A 173 -19.91 -1.26 -6.99
C ASP A 173 -20.28 -2.33 -8.01
N LYS A 174 -21.05 -3.34 -7.56
CA LYS A 174 -21.49 -4.44 -8.42
C LYS A 174 -22.39 -3.99 -9.58
N ASN A 175 -23.21 -2.94 -9.41
CA ASN A 175 -24.08 -2.43 -10.45
C ASN A 175 -23.28 -1.65 -11.50
N ASP A 176 -22.27 -0.89 -11.07
CA ASP A 176 -21.34 -0.19 -11.96
C ASP A 176 -20.52 -1.19 -12.76
N ALA A 177 -20.03 -2.25 -12.12
CA ALA A 177 -19.33 -3.36 -12.78
C ALA A 177 -20.18 -4.02 -13.87
N GLN A 178 -21.44 -4.31 -13.56
CA GLN A 178 -22.36 -4.92 -14.52
C GLN A 178 -22.63 -4.00 -15.72
N LYS A 179 -22.86 -2.70 -15.48
CA LYS A 179 -23.10 -1.72 -16.56
C LYS A 179 -21.89 -1.59 -17.49
N LYS A 180 -20.66 -1.48 -16.91
CA LYS A 180 -19.43 -1.40 -17.69
C LYS A 180 -19.16 -2.68 -18.47
N PHE A 181 -19.44 -3.84 -17.87
CA PHE A 181 -19.34 -5.14 -18.53
C PHE A 181 -20.28 -5.24 -19.75
N ASP A 182 -21.57 -4.88 -19.58
CA ASP A 182 -22.56 -4.94 -20.65
C ASP A 182 -22.22 -3.95 -21.78
N ALA A 183 -21.70 -2.77 -21.44
CA ALA A 183 -21.26 -1.78 -22.42
C ALA A 183 -20.07 -2.30 -23.25
N ILE A 184 -19.05 -2.89 -22.62
CA ILE A 184 -17.86 -3.44 -23.30
C ILE A 184 -18.27 -4.61 -24.20
N ARG A 185 -19.13 -5.49 -23.70
CA ARG A 185 -19.67 -6.61 -24.47
C ARG A 185 -20.51 -6.16 -25.67
N GLY A 186 -21.26 -5.07 -25.49
CA GLY A 186 -22.08 -4.46 -26.57
C GLY A 186 -21.21 -3.88 -27.71
N LEU A 187 -19.94 -3.58 -27.46
CA LEU A 187 -18.96 -3.18 -28.47
C LEU A 187 -18.30 -4.36 -29.21
N GLY A 188 -18.71 -5.60 -28.90
CA GLY A 188 -18.25 -6.82 -29.58
C GLY A 188 -17.00 -7.46 -28.95
N TYR A 189 -16.52 -6.97 -27.81
CA TYR A 189 -15.38 -7.55 -27.12
C TYR A 189 -15.77 -8.77 -26.29
N ASN A 190 -14.90 -9.79 -26.31
CA ASN A 190 -15.06 -10.95 -25.44
C ASN A 190 -14.47 -10.62 -24.07
N CYS A 191 -15.32 -10.52 -23.05
CA CYS A 191 -14.92 -10.12 -21.71
C CYS A 191 -15.47 -11.07 -20.65
N SER A 192 -14.80 -11.16 -19.50
CA SER A 192 -15.26 -11.90 -18.32
C SER A 192 -15.30 -10.97 -17.11
N LEU A 193 -16.28 -11.17 -16.22
CA LEU A 193 -16.40 -10.45 -14.95
C LEU A 193 -15.87 -11.35 -13.85
N SER A 194 -14.85 -10.88 -13.11
CA SER A 194 -14.38 -11.53 -11.89
C SER A 194 -14.44 -10.56 -10.72
N VAL A 195 -14.92 -11.03 -9.58
CA VAL A 195 -14.93 -10.27 -8.32
C VAL A 195 -13.77 -10.78 -7.48
N ARG A 196 -12.93 -9.85 -7.02
CA ARG A 196 -11.85 -10.14 -6.06
C ARG A 196 -12.16 -9.53 -4.71
#